data_e96e2cc76f3ab74d468e92e96b6a3cdd
#
_entry.id   e96e2cc76f3ab74d468e92e96b6a3cdd
#
_cell.length_a   1.000
_cell.length_b   1.000
_cell.length_c   1.000
_cell.angle_alpha   90.00
_cell.angle_beta   90.00
_cell.angle_gamma   90.00
#
_symmetry.space_group_name_H-M   'P 1'
#
loop_
_entity.id
_entity.type
_entity.pdbx_description
1 polymer ?
#
loop_
_entity_poly.entity_id
_entity_poly.type
_entity_poly.pdbx_seq_one_letter_code
_entity_poly.pdbx_strand_id
1 'polypeptide(L)'
;AINPGNSGGALLNANGEVIGINSAKIATETVEGIGYAIPVSDVSDLITNLMNQKTKTKVAESERGYIGIKGVDVTSDSAQMYNMPTGVYVSEVISGGGAEKAGITKGAVITGIEGTTVDGMDALQEQLQYYKAGEKVKITVQTQSKNGEYEKKDVEVTLGKPVSYTHLRAHET
;
A
#
# COMPACT_ATOMS: atom_id res chain seq x y z
N ALA A 1 -7.12 -0.57 -34.63
CA ALA A 1 -6.94 0.79 -34.23
C ALA A 1 -7.36 1.00 -32.77
N ILE A 2 -6.45 1.53 -31.96
CA ILE A 2 -6.71 1.87 -30.55
C ILE A 2 -7.41 3.21 -30.53
N ASN A 3 -8.63 3.26 -29.96
CA ASN A 3 -9.47 4.45 -29.85
C ASN A 3 -9.93 4.66 -28.41
N PRO A 4 -10.42 5.86 -28.04
CA PRO A 4 -11.08 6.08 -26.78
C PRO A 4 -12.16 5.02 -26.54
N GLY A 5 -12.16 4.37 -25.39
CA GLY A 5 -13.03 3.24 -25.03
C GLY A 5 -12.37 1.86 -25.14
N ASN A 6 -11.23 1.72 -25.84
CA ASN A 6 -10.49 0.46 -25.91
C ASN A 6 -9.40 0.35 -24.83
N SER A 7 -9.09 1.44 -24.13
CA SER A 7 -8.07 1.45 -23.09
C SER A 7 -8.44 0.48 -21.94
N GLY A 8 -7.49 -0.35 -21.53
CA GLY A 8 -7.70 -1.46 -20.60
C GLY A 8 -8.22 -2.74 -21.25
N GLY A 9 -8.63 -2.70 -22.51
CA GLY A 9 -9.08 -3.87 -23.27
C GLY A 9 -7.92 -4.73 -23.76
N ALA A 10 -8.20 -6.01 -24.07
CA ALA A 10 -7.22 -6.94 -24.56
C ALA A 10 -6.87 -6.66 -26.03
N LEU A 11 -5.58 -6.76 -26.36
CA LEU A 11 -5.07 -6.88 -27.72
C LEU A 11 -4.90 -8.37 -28.05
N LEU A 12 -5.58 -8.83 -29.07
CA LEU A 12 -5.58 -10.24 -29.47
C LEU A 12 -4.78 -10.44 -30.75
N ASN A 13 -4.14 -11.60 -30.87
CA ASN A 13 -3.57 -12.04 -32.14
C ASN A 13 -4.65 -12.75 -33.00
N ALA A 14 -4.26 -13.21 -34.19
CA ALA A 14 -5.16 -13.90 -35.12
C ALA A 14 -5.69 -15.24 -34.57
N ASN A 15 -5.05 -15.81 -33.58
CA ASN A 15 -5.48 -17.05 -32.92
C ASN A 15 -6.43 -16.80 -31.73
N GLY A 16 -6.74 -15.53 -31.41
CA GLY A 16 -7.55 -15.15 -30.26
C GLY A 16 -6.79 -15.12 -28.92
N GLU A 17 -5.46 -15.18 -28.94
CA GLU A 17 -4.65 -15.13 -27.74
C GLU A 17 -4.37 -13.67 -27.35
N VAL A 18 -4.39 -13.38 -26.02
CA VAL A 18 -4.07 -12.04 -25.50
C VAL A 18 -2.57 -11.81 -25.60
N ILE A 19 -2.16 -10.84 -26.40
CA ILE A 19 -0.75 -10.45 -26.58
C ILE A 19 -0.40 -9.12 -25.92
N GLY A 20 -1.41 -8.35 -25.50
CA GLY A 20 -1.19 -7.07 -24.83
C GLY A 20 -2.46 -6.48 -24.24
N ILE A 21 -2.29 -5.39 -23.50
CA ILE A 21 -3.36 -4.58 -22.94
C ILE A 21 -3.29 -3.19 -23.58
N ASN A 22 -4.37 -2.77 -24.23
CA ASN A 22 -4.45 -1.45 -24.84
C ASN A 22 -4.33 -0.36 -23.77
N SER A 23 -3.41 0.59 -23.97
CA SER A 23 -3.18 1.65 -23.00
C SER A 23 -3.66 3.01 -23.51
N ALA A 24 -2.82 3.70 -24.23
CA ALA A 24 -3.06 5.07 -24.61
C ALA A 24 -2.88 5.29 -26.10
N LYS A 25 -3.58 6.28 -26.64
CA LYS A 25 -3.31 6.88 -27.94
C LYS A 25 -2.70 8.25 -27.70
N ILE A 26 -1.51 8.50 -28.22
CA ILE A 26 -1.01 9.86 -28.32
C ILE A 26 -1.72 10.50 -29.51
N ALA A 27 -2.65 11.40 -29.19
CA ALA A 27 -3.25 12.32 -30.17
C ALA A 27 -2.66 13.70 -29.88
N THR A 28 -1.70 14.12 -30.68
CA THR A 28 -1.33 15.53 -30.83
C THR A 28 -1.88 16.02 -32.16
N GLU A 29 -2.10 17.34 -32.31
CA GLU A 29 -2.63 17.91 -33.55
C GLU A 29 -1.81 17.54 -34.81
N THR A 30 -0.59 17.05 -34.63
CA THR A 30 0.38 16.71 -35.70
C THR A 30 0.63 15.21 -35.84
N VAL A 31 0.19 14.34 -34.93
CA VAL A 31 0.46 12.88 -34.98
C VAL A 31 -0.82 12.11 -34.73
N GLU A 32 -1.44 11.62 -35.79
CA GLU A 32 -2.55 10.67 -35.72
C GLU A 32 -2.04 9.24 -35.90
N GLY A 33 -2.63 8.30 -35.19
CA GLY A 33 -2.54 6.88 -35.49
C GLY A 33 -1.55 6.05 -34.65
N ILE A 34 -0.85 6.63 -33.67
CA ILE A 34 0.02 5.85 -32.78
C ILE A 34 -0.77 5.41 -31.54
N GLY A 35 -0.93 4.11 -31.38
CA GLY A 35 -1.51 3.49 -30.18
C GLY A 35 -0.47 2.63 -29.47
N TYR A 36 -0.55 2.55 -28.16
CA TYR A 36 0.33 1.74 -27.33
C TYR A 36 -0.45 0.61 -26.66
N ALA A 37 0.18 -0.55 -26.60
CA ALA A 37 -0.28 -1.66 -25.77
C ALA A 37 0.88 -2.12 -24.88
N ILE A 38 0.56 -2.53 -23.67
CA ILE A 38 1.51 -3.14 -22.74
C ILE A 38 1.61 -4.61 -23.13
N PRO A 39 2.78 -5.17 -23.48
CA PRO A 39 2.92 -6.58 -23.80
C PRO A 39 2.50 -7.45 -22.60
N VAL A 40 1.72 -8.49 -22.84
CA VAL A 40 1.27 -9.39 -21.76
C VAL A 40 2.44 -10.11 -21.08
N SER A 41 3.52 -10.36 -21.83
CA SER A 41 4.76 -10.94 -21.32
C SER A 41 5.37 -10.14 -20.16
N ASP A 42 5.29 -8.81 -20.25
CA ASP A 42 5.92 -7.90 -19.28
C ASP A 42 5.13 -7.79 -17.97
N VAL A 43 3.85 -8.17 -18.01
CA VAL A 43 2.93 -8.06 -16.87
C VAL A 43 2.32 -9.41 -16.44
N SER A 44 2.78 -10.52 -17.00
CA SER A 44 2.25 -11.86 -16.73
C SER A 44 2.32 -12.23 -15.24
N ASP A 45 3.44 -11.93 -14.59
CA ASP A 45 3.61 -12.20 -13.16
C ASP A 45 2.69 -11.33 -12.31
N LEU A 46 2.50 -10.06 -12.68
CA LEU A 46 1.57 -9.16 -12.02
C LEU A 46 0.12 -9.66 -12.17
N ILE A 47 -0.27 -10.05 -13.39
CA ILE A 47 -1.61 -10.62 -13.66
C ILE A 47 -1.83 -11.88 -12.83
N THR A 48 -0.86 -12.80 -12.83
CA THR A 48 -0.94 -14.03 -12.05
C THR A 48 -1.07 -13.75 -10.55
N ASN A 49 -0.32 -12.81 -10.03
CA ASN A 49 -0.41 -12.38 -8.64
C ASN A 49 -1.79 -11.80 -8.32
N LEU A 50 -2.30 -10.92 -9.18
CA LEU A 50 -3.64 -10.32 -9.00
C LEU A 50 -4.76 -11.37 -9.08
N MET A 51 -4.66 -12.32 -10.00
CA MET A 51 -5.63 -13.42 -10.14
C MET A 51 -5.65 -14.36 -8.91
N ASN A 52 -4.49 -14.55 -8.28
CA ASN A 52 -4.34 -15.40 -7.10
C ASN A 52 -4.65 -14.67 -5.78
N GLN A 53 -4.84 -13.35 -5.81
CA GLN A 53 -5.26 -12.61 -4.63
C GLN A 53 -6.68 -13.01 -4.23
N LYS A 54 -6.83 -13.50 -3.01
CA LYS A 54 -8.16 -13.74 -2.44
C LYS A 54 -8.84 -12.39 -2.23
N THR A 55 -9.99 -12.20 -2.86
CA THR A 55 -10.84 -11.03 -2.59
C THR A 55 -11.22 -11.03 -1.12
N LYS A 56 -10.65 -10.11 -0.34
CA LYS A 56 -10.99 -9.94 1.07
C LYS A 56 -12.23 -9.07 1.18
N THR A 57 -13.15 -9.46 2.05
CA THR A 57 -14.28 -8.61 2.44
C THR A 57 -13.89 -7.74 3.62
N LYS A 58 -14.46 -6.54 3.70
CA LYS A 58 -14.23 -5.65 4.84
C LYS A 58 -14.70 -6.32 6.12
N VAL A 59 -13.86 -6.28 7.14
CA VAL A 59 -14.12 -6.83 8.47
C VAL A 59 -14.98 -5.85 9.27
N ALA A 60 -15.89 -6.36 10.08
CA ALA A 60 -16.67 -5.53 11.01
C ALA A 60 -15.72 -4.71 11.91
N GLU A 61 -16.07 -3.47 12.20
CA GLU A 61 -15.20 -2.53 12.92
C GLU A 61 -14.71 -3.08 14.26
N SER A 62 -15.58 -3.81 14.98
CA SER A 62 -15.26 -4.45 16.26
C SER A 62 -14.24 -5.59 16.16
N GLU A 63 -14.03 -6.15 14.98
CA GLU A 63 -13.10 -7.26 14.72
C GLU A 63 -11.82 -6.82 14.03
N ARG A 64 -11.73 -5.54 13.60
CA ARG A 64 -10.58 -5.03 12.84
C ARG A 64 -9.29 -5.15 13.63
N GLY A 65 -8.25 -5.51 12.90
CA GLY A 65 -6.90 -5.56 13.44
C GLY A 65 -6.22 -4.19 13.44
N TYR A 66 -5.36 -3.97 14.43
CA TYR A 66 -4.57 -2.74 14.59
C TYR A 66 -3.09 -3.07 14.67
N ILE A 67 -2.27 -2.28 14.00
CA ILE A 67 -0.82 -2.43 14.02
C ILE A 67 -0.27 -2.02 15.40
N GLY A 68 -0.85 -1.01 16.04
CA GLY A 68 -0.38 -0.49 17.32
C GLY A 68 0.70 0.58 17.15
N ILE A 69 0.42 1.59 16.33
CA ILE A 69 1.27 2.77 16.13
C ILE A 69 0.45 4.05 16.18
N LYS A 70 1.14 5.19 16.45
CA LYS A 70 0.70 6.51 16.01
C LYS A 70 1.59 6.92 14.85
N GLY A 71 0.97 7.35 13.76
CA GLY A 71 1.66 7.71 12.53
C GLY A 71 1.35 9.14 12.11
N VAL A 72 2.24 9.69 11.30
CA VAL A 72 2.08 10.98 10.61
C VAL A 72 2.40 10.75 9.14
N ASP A 73 1.63 11.37 8.27
CA ASP A 73 1.85 11.25 6.83
C ASP A 73 3.14 11.95 6.41
N VAL A 74 3.95 11.23 5.62
CA VAL A 74 5.08 11.81 4.92
C VAL A 74 4.64 12.17 3.52
N THR A 75 4.26 13.44 3.35
CA THR A 75 3.89 13.98 2.03
C THR A 75 5.09 14.05 1.09
N SER A 76 4.84 14.20 -0.21
CA SER A 76 5.91 14.33 -1.21
C SER A 76 6.87 15.49 -0.90
N ASP A 77 6.34 16.60 -0.41
CA ASP A 77 7.14 17.78 -0.04
C ASP A 77 8.04 17.48 1.16
N SER A 78 7.48 16.85 2.20
CA SER A 78 8.25 16.42 3.37
C SER A 78 9.29 15.36 3.01
N ALA A 79 8.95 14.43 2.13
CA ALA A 79 9.86 13.39 1.65
C ALA A 79 11.09 13.99 0.96
N GLN A 80 10.89 14.99 0.12
CA GLN A 80 11.99 15.71 -0.55
C GLN A 80 12.83 16.54 0.43
N MET A 81 12.17 17.26 1.34
CA MET A 81 12.83 18.14 2.31
C MET A 81 13.75 17.36 3.27
N TYR A 82 13.31 16.21 3.73
CA TYR A 82 14.00 15.40 4.74
C TYR A 82 14.71 14.16 4.16
N ASN A 83 14.73 14.01 2.83
CA ASN A 83 15.30 12.86 2.13
C ASN A 83 14.81 11.51 2.70
N MET A 84 13.50 11.38 2.85
CA MET A 84 12.85 10.21 3.42
C MET A 84 11.76 9.66 2.46
N PRO A 85 11.40 8.38 2.56
CA PRO A 85 10.35 7.81 1.71
C PRO A 85 8.97 8.39 2.07
N THR A 86 8.08 8.49 1.08
CA THR A 86 6.66 8.76 1.30
C THR A 86 6.00 7.58 2.02
N GLY A 87 4.97 7.84 2.83
CA GLY A 87 4.27 6.82 3.61
C GLY A 87 3.87 7.29 4.99
N VAL A 88 3.82 6.39 5.95
CA VAL A 88 3.45 6.68 7.34
C VAL A 88 4.68 6.66 8.24
N TYR A 89 5.11 7.83 8.71
CA TYR A 89 6.17 7.95 9.71
C TYR A 89 5.64 7.51 11.08
N VAL A 90 6.31 6.57 11.70
CA VAL A 90 5.96 6.04 13.04
C VAL A 90 6.46 7.02 14.10
N SER A 91 5.57 7.83 14.63
CA SER A 91 5.87 8.80 15.70
C SER A 91 5.90 8.16 17.08
N GLU A 92 5.09 7.11 17.29
CA GLU A 92 5.02 6.36 18.54
C GLU A 92 4.62 4.91 18.26
N VAL A 93 5.20 3.97 19.00
CA VAL A 93 4.80 2.56 19.00
C VAL A 93 4.07 2.27 20.31
N ILE A 94 2.87 1.69 20.20
CA ILE A 94 2.03 1.37 21.36
C ILE A 94 2.56 0.10 22.02
N SER A 95 2.84 0.19 23.30
CA SER A 95 3.37 -0.95 24.08
C SER A 95 2.39 -2.11 24.12
N GLY A 96 2.90 -3.33 23.94
CA GLY A 96 2.12 -4.57 23.79
C GLY A 96 1.45 -4.74 22.42
N GLY A 97 1.57 -3.74 21.53
CA GLY A 97 1.02 -3.77 20.17
C GLY A 97 1.74 -4.73 19.24
N GLY A 98 1.13 -4.95 18.06
CA GLY A 98 1.71 -5.79 17.03
C GLY A 98 3.01 -5.24 16.47
N ALA A 99 3.10 -3.92 16.31
CA ALA A 99 4.29 -3.22 15.83
C ALA A 99 5.50 -3.42 16.75
N GLU A 100 5.31 -3.27 18.08
CA GLU A 100 6.38 -3.46 19.06
C GLU A 100 6.91 -4.89 19.01
N LYS A 101 6.01 -5.88 19.01
CA LYS A 101 6.37 -7.31 18.96
C LYS A 101 7.08 -7.69 17.66
N ALA A 102 6.77 -7.02 16.58
CA ALA A 102 7.40 -7.21 15.29
C ALA A 102 8.72 -6.43 15.12
N GLY A 103 9.11 -5.63 16.11
CA GLY A 103 10.35 -4.85 16.09
C GLY A 103 10.28 -3.58 15.24
N ILE A 104 9.09 -3.09 14.95
CA ILE A 104 8.91 -1.75 14.36
C ILE A 104 9.19 -0.73 15.44
N THR A 105 10.02 0.27 15.14
CA THR A 105 10.44 1.30 16.09
C THR A 105 10.00 2.68 15.64
N LYS A 106 9.94 3.61 16.59
CA LYS A 106 9.79 5.03 16.27
C LYS A 106 10.86 5.47 15.28
N GLY A 107 10.47 6.27 14.30
CA GLY A 107 11.34 6.73 13.23
C GLY A 107 11.31 5.88 11.96
N ALA A 108 10.70 4.70 12.01
CA ALA A 108 10.43 3.92 10.80
C ALA A 108 9.36 4.59 9.93
N VAL A 109 9.42 4.38 8.63
CA VAL A 109 8.36 4.78 7.69
C VAL A 109 7.70 3.53 7.11
N ILE A 110 6.40 3.37 7.32
CA ILE A 110 5.62 2.32 6.69
C ILE A 110 5.30 2.76 5.26
N THR A 111 5.72 1.96 4.29
CA THR A 111 5.57 2.25 2.86
C THR A 111 4.74 1.21 2.12
N GLY A 112 4.30 0.15 2.80
CA GLY A 112 3.45 -0.88 2.19
C GLY A 112 2.87 -1.87 3.19
N ILE A 113 1.80 -2.54 2.75
CA ILE A 113 1.15 -3.65 3.43
C ILE A 113 0.77 -4.72 2.40
N GLU A 114 1.16 -5.97 2.63
CA GLU A 114 0.89 -7.12 1.74
C GLU A 114 1.25 -6.86 0.26
N GLY A 115 2.33 -6.13 0.01
CA GLY A 115 2.76 -5.76 -1.34
C GLY A 115 2.05 -4.55 -1.94
N THR A 116 1.01 -4.01 -1.29
CA THR A 116 0.33 -2.78 -1.70
C THR A 116 1.05 -1.57 -1.11
N THR A 117 1.35 -0.58 -1.94
CA THR A 117 1.98 0.66 -1.50
C THR A 117 1.04 1.47 -0.59
N VAL A 118 1.60 2.06 0.44
CA VAL A 118 0.93 2.94 1.40
C VAL A 118 1.61 4.30 1.35
N ASP A 119 0.86 5.32 0.97
CA ASP A 119 1.33 6.71 0.83
C ASP A 119 0.92 7.62 2.01
N GLY A 120 0.08 7.12 2.92
CA GLY A 120 -0.38 7.82 4.12
C GLY A 120 -1.23 6.96 5.05
N MET A 121 -1.66 7.55 6.17
CA MET A 121 -2.46 6.89 7.20
C MET A 121 -3.80 6.39 6.67
N ASP A 122 -4.45 7.18 5.80
CA ASP A 122 -5.74 6.79 5.22
C ASP A 122 -5.61 5.53 4.37
N ALA A 123 -4.59 5.46 3.50
CA ALA A 123 -4.31 4.28 2.70
C ALA A 123 -3.97 3.06 3.59
N LEU A 124 -3.20 3.25 4.65
CA LEU A 124 -2.90 2.19 5.61
C LEU A 124 -4.16 1.68 6.32
N GLN A 125 -5.01 2.59 6.79
CA GLN A 125 -6.26 2.25 7.46
C GLN A 125 -7.24 1.57 6.51
N GLU A 126 -7.32 2.02 5.25
CA GLU A 126 -8.16 1.38 4.23
C GLU A 126 -7.74 -0.08 3.98
N GLN A 127 -6.45 -0.35 3.90
CA GLN A 127 -5.95 -1.73 3.78
C GLN A 127 -6.24 -2.56 5.03
N LEU A 128 -6.09 -2.00 6.22
CA LEU A 128 -6.33 -2.70 7.49
C LEU A 128 -7.80 -3.09 7.70
N GLN A 129 -8.76 -2.43 7.02
CA GLN A 129 -10.18 -2.80 7.10
C GLN A 129 -10.48 -4.24 6.64
N TYR A 130 -9.57 -4.88 5.93
CA TYR A 130 -9.72 -6.23 5.41
C TYR A 130 -9.09 -7.31 6.28
N TYR A 131 -8.54 -6.94 7.45
CA TYR A 131 -7.83 -7.86 8.33
C TYR A 131 -8.39 -7.85 9.74
N LYS A 132 -8.52 -9.05 10.34
CA LYS A 132 -8.98 -9.22 11.72
C LYS A 132 -7.84 -9.06 12.71
N ALA A 133 -8.21 -8.75 13.94
CA ALA A 133 -7.30 -8.88 15.07
C ALA A 133 -6.83 -10.34 15.20
N GLY A 134 -5.53 -10.54 15.40
CA GLY A 134 -4.88 -11.83 15.43
C GLY A 134 -4.33 -12.32 14.09
N GLU A 135 -4.74 -11.70 12.97
CA GLU A 135 -4.13 -12.03 11.67
C GLU A 135 -2.71 -11.48 11.57
N LYS A 136 -1.88 -12.19 10.81
CA LYS A 136 -0.54 -11.78 10.46
C LYS A 136 -0.57 -11.07 9.13
N VAL A 137 0.09 -9.93 9.06
CA VAL A 137 0.23 -9.12 7.84
C VAL A 137 1.69 -8.76 7.63
N LYS A 138 2.11 -8.75 6.38
CA LYS A 138 3.43 -8.29 5.99
C LYS A 138 3.42 -6.78 5.82
N ILE A 139 4.16 -6.08 6.66
CA ILE A 139 4.33 -4.63 6.59
C ILE A 139 5.70 -4.33 5.99
N THR A 140 5.73 -3.51 4.96
CA THR A 140 6.97 -2.98 4.41
C THR A 140 7.32 -1.70 5.15
N VAL A 141 8.44 -1.71 5.83
CA VAL A 141 8.98 -0.55 6.55
C VAL A 141 10.31 -0.11 5.93
N GLN A 142 10.60 1.17 6.04
CA GLN A 142 11.92 1.71 5.74
C GLN A 142 12.46 2.38 7.00
N THR A 143 13.70 2.06 7.34
CA THR A 143 14.39 2.60 8.51
C THR A 143 15.68 3.26 8.08
N GLN A 144 16.01 4.39 8.69
CA GLN A 144 17.25 5.08 8.39
C GLN A 144 18.43 4.29 8.94
N SER A 145 19.39 3.98 8.08
CA SER A 145 20.64 3.31 8.43
C SER A 145 21.63 4.32 9.02
N LYS A 146 22.73 3.83 9.56
CA LYS A 146 23.80 4.70 10.11
C LYS A 146 24.41 5.66 9.08
N ASN A 147 24.27 5.34 7.80
CA ASN A 147 24.77 6.16 6.68
C ASN A 147 23.77 7.25 6.24
N GLY A 148 22.58 7.31 6.88
CA GLY A 148 21.53 8.27 6.53
C GLY A 148 20.61 7.82 5.41
N GLU A 149 20.85 6.66 4.80
CA GLU A 149 20.00 6.08 3.77
C GLU A 149 18.86 5.27 4.38
N TYR A 150 17.72 5.20 3.70
CA TYR A 150 16.57 4.39 4.11
C TYR A 150 16.68 2.99 3.53
N GLU A 151 16.71 1.99 4.40
CA GLU A 151 16.72 0.58 4.04
C GLU A 151 15.33 -0.01 4.15
N LYS A 152 14.89 -0.66 3.08
CA LYS A 152 13.58 -1.32 2.99
C LYS A 152 13.65 -2.71 3.62
N LYS A 153 12.67 -3.02 4.47
CA LYS A 153 12.52 -4.32 5.12
C LYS A 153 11.05 -4.72 5.21
N ASP A 154 10.76 -5.99 4.95
CA ASP A 154 9.45 -6.58 5.23
C ASP A 154 9.43 -7.19 6.63
N VAL A 155 8.39 -6.89 7.39
CA VAL A 155 8.22 -7.34 8.78
C VAL A 155 6.84 -7.97 8.91
N GLU A 156 6.75 -9.17 9.47
CA GLU A 156 5.47 -9.82 9.78
C GLU A 156 4.92 -9.28 11.11
N VAL A 157 3.76 -8.66 11.04
CA VAL A 157 3.07 -8.04 12.19
C VAL A 157 1.81 -8.83 12.50
N THR A 158 1.67 -9.30 13.73
CA THR A 158 0.39 -9.85 14.22
C THR A 158 -0.48 -8.69 14.71
N LEU A 159 -1.63 -8.50 14.06
CA LEU A 159 -2.54 -7.40 14.38
C LEU A 159 -3.16 -7.59 15.77
N GLY A 160 -3.15 -6.55 16.58
CA GLY A 160 -3.80 -6.52 17.89
C GLY A 160 -5.28 -6.13 17.80
N LYS A 161 -5.99 -6.22 18.92
CA LYS A 161 -7.32 -5.61 19.07
C LYS A 161 -7.18 -4.09 19.27
N PRO A 162 -8.21 -3.30 18.87
CA PRO A 162 -8.22 -1.88 19.20
C PRO A 162 -8.08 -1.71 20.71
N VAL A 163 -7.13 -0.89 21.16
CA VAL A 163 -7.05 -0.49 22.56
C VAL A 163 -8.13 0.57 22.74
N SER A 164 -9.23 0.18 23.42
CA SER A 164 -10.25 1.14 23.82
C SER A 164 -9.60 2.10 24.84
N TYR A 165 -9.21 3.29 24.39
CA TYR A 165 -8.95 4.39 25.30
C TYR A 165 -10.30 4.80 25.88
N THR A 166 -10.69 4.24 27.00
CA THR A 166 -11.71 4.84 27.87
C THR A 166 -11.22 6.25 28.16
N HIS A 167 -11.91 7.24 27.60
CA HIS A 167 -11.71 8.64 27.94
C HIS A 167 -11.87 8.79 29.45
N LEU A 168 -10.78 8.94 30.15
CA LEU A 168 -10.79 9.65 31.45
C LEU A 168 -11.16 11.10 31.11
N ARG A 169 -12.46 11.38 31.08
CA ARG A 169 -12.94 12.76 31.25
C ARG A 169 -12.42 13.21 32.60
N ALA A 170 -11.45 14.10 32.59
CA ALA A 170 -11.14 14.91 33.74
C ALA A 170 -12.42 15.67 34.06
N HIS A 171 -13.04 15.34 35.19
CA HIS A 171 -14.00 16.22 35.83
C HIS A 171 -13.24 17.47 36.27
N GLU A 172 -13.42 18.56 35.53
CA GLU A 172 -13.20 19.87 36.07
C GLU A 172 -14.35 20.15 37.06
N THR A 173 -14.01 20.24 38.32
CA THR A 173 -14.80 20.92 39.39
C THR A 173 -14.23 22.30 39.57
#